data_19179c8f76a31f55d38091132836273a
#
_entry.id   19179c8f76a31f55d38091132836273a
#
_cell.length_a   1.000
_cell.length_b   1.000
_cell.length_c   1.000
_cell.angle_alpha   90.00
_cell.angle_beta   90.00
_cell.angle_gamma   90.00
#
_symmetry.space_group_name_H-M   'P 1'
#
loop_
_entity.id
_entity.type
_entity.pdbx_description
1 polymer ?
#
loop_
_entity_poly.entity_id
_entity_poly.type
_entity_poly.pdbx_seq_one_letter_code
_entity_poly.pdbx_strand_id
1 'polypeptide(L)'
;MATAVIHYLAAALSDRGRRRPSNEDAFGFSVEHGVYVVCDGMGGAAAGEIASSLAVDEVLGLLSRRAESDTASMPLAAEKAIADANEAIFSRSQRNQKLSGMGTTLVGLVVEECRVWVLNVGDSRCYRLRNRHLEQLTQDHSLVEEQVRIGRMTRSDALRSPLRNVITRALGTQKTVTPDLFELEAEPGDLFMLCSDGLTREISDSVIESLLAVDLPLDNLCARLVTAAKKAGGQDNITCLLVRADR
;
A
#
# COMPACT_ATOMS: atom_id res chain seq x y z
N MET A 1 -31.54 8.89 12.14
CA MET A 1 -30.59 9.96 11.85
C MET A 1 -30.14 9.75 10.42
N ALA A 2 -30.15 10.78 9.56
CA ALA A 2 -29.63 10.61 8.20
C ALA A 2 -28.12 10.33 8.31
N THR A 3 -27.66 9.21 7.79
CA THR A 3 -26.25 8.89 7.67
C THR A 3 -25.63 9.95 6.77
N ALA A 4 -24.64 10.70 7.28
CA ALA A 4 -23.97 11.71 6.45
C ALA A 4 -23.27 10.98 5.30
N VAL A 5 -23.51 11.40 4.08
CA VAL A 5 -22.81 10.88 2.91
C VAL A 5 -21.34 11.30 3.02
N ILE A 6 -20.45 10.33 2.99
CA ILE A 6 -18.99 10.57 3.01
C ILE A 6 -18.52 10.69 1.55
N HIS A 7 -17.81 11.77 1.26
CA HIS A 7 -17.10 11.96 -0.01
C HIS A 7 -15.61 11.71 0.19
N TYR A 8 -15.00 11.01 -0.75
CA TYR A 8 -13.59 10.73 -0.67
C TYR A 8 -12.79 11.59 -1.64
N LEU A 9 -11.72 12.19 -1.15
CA LEU A 9 -10.73 12.92 -1.95
C LEU A 9 -9.41 12.16 -1.89
N ALA A 10 -8.66 12.15 -2.98
CA ALA A 10 -7.38 11.46 -3.02
C ALA A 10 -6.30 12.28 -3.73
N ALA A 11 -5.06 12.09 -3.29
CA ALA A 11 -3.87 12.53 -3.99
C ALA A 11 -2.74 11.53 -3.76
N ALA A 12 -1.83 11.42 -4.73
CA ALA A 12 -0.69 10.52 -4.64
C ALA A 12 0.57 11.17 -5.19
N LEU A 13 1.70 10.72 -4.69
CA LEU A 13 3.02 11.11 -5.20
C LEU A 13 3.97 9.93 -5.07
N SER A 14 4.68 9.64 -6.16
CA SER A 14 5.76 8.68 -6.20
C SER A 14 7.04 9.37 -6.66
N ASP A 15 8.16 9.07 -6.00
CA ASP A 15 9.47 9.61 -6.31
C ASP A 15 10.53 8.50 -6.27
N ARG A 16 11.44 8.51 -7.21
CA ARG A 16 12.53 7.52 -7.30
C ARG A 16 13.45 7.48 -6.09
N GLY A 17 13.38 8.47 -5.22
CA GLY A 17 14.34 8.66 -4.15
C GLY A 17 15.69 9.21 -4.67
N ARG A 18 16.74 9.10 -3.85
CA ARG A 18 18.05 9.69 -4.15
C ARG A 18 19.09 8.67 -4.60
N ARG A 19 18.85 7.38 -4.38
CA ARG A 19 19.83 6.30 -4.55
C ARG A 19 19.47 5.31 -5.65
N ARG A 20 18.19 5.11 -5.92
CA ARG A 20 17.75 4.14 -6.92
C ARG A 20 17.91 4.70 -8.35
N PRO A 21 18.28 3.85 -9.34
CA PRO A 21 18.38 4.26 -10.74
C PRO A 21 17.02 4.42 -11.41
N SER A 22 16.02 3.63 -10.99
CA SER A 22 14.64 3.59 -11.50
C SER A 22 13.64 3.69 -10.35
N ASN A 23 12.38 3.89 -10.69
CA ASN A 23 11.27 3.79 -9.76
C ASN A 23 10.52 2.49 -10.07
N GLU A 24 10.53 1.57 -9.12
CA GLU A 24 9.85 0.28 -9.20
C GLU A 24 8.51 0.27 -8.42
N ASP A 25 8.19 1.37 -7.72
CA ASP A 25 6.89 1.59 -7.12
C ASP A 25 5.84 1.93 -8.18
N ALA A 26 4.62 1.48 -7.97
CA ALA A 26 3.45 1.89 -8.73
C ALA A 26 2.27 2.22 -7.81
N PHE A 27 1.40 3.10 -8.24
CA PHE A 27 0.14 3.39 -7.58
C PHE A 27 -0.97 3.61 -8.60
N GLY A 28 -2.20 3.41 -8.18
CA GLY A 28 -3.38 3.73 -8.97
C GLY A 28 -4.59 3.94 -8.07
N PHE A 29 -5.52 4.77 -8.50
CA PHE A 29 -6.77 4.96 -7.77
C PHE A 29 -7.91 5.42 -8.68
N SER A 30 -9.12 5.10 -8.26
CA SER A 30 -10.36 5.60 -8.82
C SER A 30 -11.24 6.11 -7.69
N VAL A 31 -11.38 7.43 -7.57
CA VAL A 31 -12.27 8.05 -6.57
C VAL A 31 -13.71 7.66 -6.83
N GLU A 32 -14.11 7.59 -8.11
CA GLU A 32 -15.47 7.21 -8.53
C GLU A 32 -15.87 5.82 -8.05
N HIS A 33 -14.91 4.87 -8.10
CA HIS A 33 -15.15 3.47 -7.69
C HIS A 33 -14.64 3.16 -6.29
N GLY A 34 -14.07 4.14 -5.59
CA GLY A 34 -13.57 3.98 -4.23
C GLY A 34 -12.38 3.01 -4.09
N VAL A 35 -11.52 2.88 -5.11
CA VAL A 35 -10.40 1.92 -5.12
C VAL A 35 -9.07 2.66 -5.15
N TYR A 36 -8.15 2.29 -4.24
CA TYR A 36 -6.84 2.91 -4.08
C TYR A 36 -5.79 1.84 -3.84
N VAL A 37 -4.67 1.87 -4.55
CA VAL A 37 -3.64 0.81 -4.51
C VAL A 37 -2.24 1.43 -4.58
N VAL A 38 -1.31 0.90 -3.78
CA VAL A 38 0.13 1.15 -3.85
C VAL A 38 0.85 -0.19 -3.87
N CYS A 39 1.82 -0.34 -4.76
CA CYS A 39 2.61 -1.53 -4.96
C CYS A 39 4.10 -1.16 -5.02
N ASP A 40 4.94 -1.87 -4.28
CA ASP A 40 6.41 -1.75 -4.27
C ASP A 40 7.00 -2.95 -5.00
N GLY A 41 7.61 -2.69 -6.13
CA GLY A 41 8.11 -3.71 -7.04
C GLY A 41 9.51 -4.18 -6.68
N MET A 42 9.75 -5.49 -6.82
CA MET A 42 11.05 -6.13 -6.55
C MET A 42 11.43 -7.11 -7.66
N GLY A 43 12.74 -7.35 -7.83
CA GLY A 43 13.25 -8.32 -8.82
C GLY A 43 14.32 -7.77 -9.76
N GLY A 44 14.84 -6.59 -9.45
CA GLY A 44 15.84 -5.85 -10.25
C GLY A 44 15.25 -5.01 -11.36
N ALA A 45 15.95 -3.98 -11.75
CA ALA A 45 15.59 -2.73 -12.44
C ALA A 45 14.35 -2.69 -13.37
N ALA A 46 14.09 -3.69 -14.17
CA ALA A 46 12.92 -3.69 -15.06
C ALA A 46 11.81 -4.64 -14.59
N ALA A 47 12.15 -5.60 -13.76
CA ALA A 47 11.23 -6.66 -13.37
C ALA A 47 10.28 -6.19 -12.24
N GLY A 48 10.80 -5.40 -11.28
CA GLY A 48 10.00 -4.80 -10.22
C GLY A 48 8.95 -3.82 -10.75
N GLU A 49 9.36 -2.89 -11.64
CA GLU A 49 8.45 -1.94 -12.29
C GLU A 49 7.30 -2.65 -13.04
N ILE A 50 7.62 -3.74 -13.75
CA ILE A 50 6.59 -4.52 -14.46
C ILE A 50 5.64 -5.19 -13.49
N ALA A 51 6.16 -5.75 -12.38
CA ALA A 51 5.34 -6.44 -11.40
C ALA A 51 4.38 -5.49 -10.68
N SER A 52 4.89 -4.34 -10.20
CA SER A 52 4.08 -3.35 -9.49
C SER A 52 3.02 -2.72 -10.39
N SER A 53 3.39 -2.33 -11.62
CA SER A 53 2.42 -1.79 -12.59
C SER A 53 1.33 -2.79 -12.93
N LEU A 54 1.70 -4.06 -13.18
CA LEU A 54 0.73 -5.12 -13.48
C LEU A 54 -0.22 -5.38 -12.32
N ALA A 55 0.29 -5.37 -11.08
CA ALA A 55 -0.57 -5.52 -9.89
C ALA A 55 -1.59 -4.38 -9.76
N VAL A 56 -1.14 -3.14 -9.95
CA VAL A 56 -2.03 -1.96 -9.91
C VAL A 56 -3.10 -2.07 -11.00
N ASP A 57 -2.70 -2.35 -12.25
CA ASP A 57 -3.63 -2.40 -13.38
C ASP A 57 -4.69 -3.50 -13.19
N GLU A 58 -4.29 -4.69 -12.77
CA GLU A 58 -5.22 -5.82 -12.55
C GLU A 58 -6.18 -5.54 -11.39
N VAL A 59 -5.67 -5.16 -10.22
CA VAL A 59 -6.51 -4.95 -9.04
C VAL A 59 -7.45 -3.76 -9.24
N LEU A 60 -6.92 -2.61 -9.69
CA LEU A 60 -7.73 -1.43 -9.97
C LEU A 60 -8.77 -1.73 -11.06
N GLY A 61 -8.36 -2.38 -12.15
CA GLY A 61 -9.25 -2.69 -13.25
C GLY A 61 -10.37 -3.67 -12.89
N LEU A 62 -10.09 -4.68 -12.06
CA LEU A 62 -11.10 -5.65 -11.63
C LEU A 62 -12.09 -5.04 -10.63
N LEU A 63 -11.59 -4.31 -9.62
CA LEU A 63 -12.44 -3.71 -8.59
C LEU A 63 -13.24 -2.53 -9.11
N SER A 64 -12.71 -1.70 -10.03
CA SER A 64 -13.44 -0.59 -10.63
C SER A 64 -14.52 -1.01 -11.63
N ARG A 65 -14.41 -2.21 -12.21
CA ARG A 65 -15.45 -2.74 -13.13
C ARG A 65 -16.54 -3.54 -12.43
N ARG A 66 -16.42 -3.71 -11.12
CA ARG A 66 -17.45 -4.39 -10.32
C ARG A 66 -18.77 -3.62 -10.43
N ALA A 67 -19.79 -4.26 -10.98
CA ALA A 67 -21.11 -3.70 -11.08
C ALA A 67 -21.79 -3.66 -9.70
N GLU A 68 -22.65 -2.67 -9.44
CA GLU A 68 -23.48 -2.63 -8.23
C GLU A 68 -24.40 -3.87 -8.10
N SER A 69 -24.67 -4.55 -9.21
CA SER A 69 -25.44 -5.79 -9.27
C SER A 69 -24.62 -7.05 -8.99
N ASP A 70 -23.31 -6.92 -8.77
CA ASP A 70 -22.46 -8.07 -8.48
C ASP A 70 -22.78 -8.60 -7.07
N THR A 71 -23.25 -9.86 -7.01
CA THR A 71 -23.67 -10.50 -5.77
C THR A 71 -22.49 -10.93 -4.89
N ALA A 72 -21.27 -10.88 -5.39
CA ALA A 72 -20.08 -11.17 -4.61
C ALA A 72 -19.86 -10.10 -3.55
N SER A 73 -19.58 -10.50 -2.30
CA SER A 73 -19.18 -9.56 -1.26
C SER A 73 -17.84 -8.90 -1.61
N MET A 74 -17.59 -7.68 -1.11
CA MET A 74 -16.33 -6.97 -1.36
C MET A 74 -15.10 -7.81 -0.96
N PRO A 75 -15.07 -8.52 0.18
CA PRO A 75 -13.95 -9.42 0.51
C PRO A 75 -13.65 -10.45 -0.57
N LEU A 76 -14.66 -11.14 -1.08
CA LEU A 76 -14.47 -12.14 -2.15
C LEU A 76 -13.98 -11.52 -3.46
N ALA A 77 -14.50 -10.34 -3.81
CA ALA A 77 -14.05 -9.63 -5.00
C ALA A 77 -12.58 -9.17 -4.88
N ALA A 78 -12.19 -8.68 -3.71
CA ALA A 78 -10.82 -8.27 -3.42
C ALA A 78 -9.85 -9.46 -3.41
N GLU A 79 -10.21 -10.56 -2.75
CA GLU A 79 -9.41 -11.80 -2.77
C GLU A 79 -9.21 -12.30 -4.21
N LYS A 80 -10.27 -12.30 -5.01
CA LYS A 80 -10.18 -12.68 -6.42
C LYS A 80 -9.28 -11.75 -7.22
N ALA A 81 -9.42 -10.44 -7.08
CA ALA A 81 -8.59 -9.47 -7.78
C ALA A 81 -7.10 -9.64 -7.44
N ILE A 82 -6.78 -9.88 -6.18
CA ILE A 82 -5.41 -10.15 -5.73
C ILE A 82 -4.90 -11.48 -6.27
N ALA A 83 -5.71 -12.52 -6.30
CA ALA A 83 -5.33 -13.82 -6.85
C ALA A 83 -5.06 -13.74 -8.37
N ASP A 84 -5.92 -13.02 -9.11
CA ASP A 84 -5.76 -12.81 -10.56
C ASP A 84 -4.49 -11.99 -10.85
N ALA A 85 -4.21 -10.93 -10.08
CA ALA A 85 -2.98 -10.15 -10.17
C ALA A 85 -1.73 -11.02 -9.88
N ASN A 86 -1.79 -11.83 -8.83
CA ASN A 86 -0.71 -12.77 -8.49
C ASN A 86 -0.43 -13.75 -9.63
N GLU A 87 -1.47 -14.37 -10.21
CA GLU A 87 -1.35 -15.31 -11.33
C GLU A 87 -0.76 -14.63 -12.57
N ALA A 88 -1.19 -13.41 -12.89
CA ALA A 88 -0.68 -12.65 -14.02
C ALA A 88 0.83 -12.38 -13.90
N ILE A 89 1.29 -11.94 -12.70
CA ILE A 89 2.71 -11.68 -12.43
C ILE A 89 3.49 -13.00 -12.45
N PHE A 90 3.03 -14.02 -11.71
CA PHE A 90 3.68 -15.31 -11.60
C PHE A 90 3.84 -15.97 -12.98
N SER A 91 2.77 -16.07 -13.77
CA SER A 91 2.80 -16.65 -15.11
C SER A 91 3.74 -15.90 -16.05
N ARG A 92 3.80 -14.55 -15.96
CA ARG A 92 4.71 -13.74 -16.76
C ARG A 92 6.18 -13.97 -16.37
N SER A 93 6.47 -14.11 -15.06
CA SER A 93 7.81 -14.43 -14.58
C SER A 93 8.32 -15.79 -15.04
N GLN A 94 7.42 -16.79 -15.14
CA GLN A 94 7.76 -18.14 -15.61
C GLN A 94 8.02 -18.19 -17.11
N ARG A 95 7.37 -17.34 -17.90
CA ARG A 95 7.51 -17.31 -19.37
C ARG A 95 8.71 -16.51 -19.87
N ASN A 96 9.28 -15.66 -19.04
CA ASN A 96 10.39 -14.79 -19.41
C ASN A 96 11.52 -14.83 -18.38
N GLN A 97 12.63 -15.47 -18.74
CA GLN A 97 13.78 -15.63 -17.86
C GLN A 97 14.35 -14.28 -17.35
N LYS A 98 14.22 -13.21 -18.12
CA LYS A 98 14.65 -11.85 -17.70
C LYS A 98 13.77 -11.28 -16.59
N LEU A 99 12.58 -11.82 -16.38
CA LEU A 99 11.62 -11.42 -15.36
C LEU A 99 11.53 -12.47 -14.23
N SER A 100 12.44 -13.46 -14.24
CA SER A 100 12.44 -14.50 -13.22
C SER A 100 12.62 -13.91 -11.83
N GLY A 101 11.73 -14.29 -10.90
CA GLY A 101 11.76 -13.81 -9.53
C GLY A 101 11.19 -12.40 -9.33
N MET A 102 10.56 -11.79 -10.35
CA MET A 102 9.84 -10.55 -10.14
C MET A 102 8.67 -10.74 -9.20
N GLY A 103 8.40 -9.74 -8.41
CA GLY A 103 7.26 -9.69 -7.49
C GLY A 103 6.97 -8.27 -7.08
N THR A 104 5.93 -8.10 -6.29
CA THR A 104 5.57 -6.80 -5.75
C THR A 104 4.78 -6.95 -4.44
N THR A 105 4.86 -5.95 -3.58
CA THR A 105 3.89 -5.79 -2.50
C THR A 105 2.55 -5.32 -3.06
N LEU A 106 1.53 -5.33 -2.22
CA LEU A 106 0.27 -4.66 -2.49
C LEU A 106 -0.29 -4.14 -1.16
N VAL A 107 -0.58 -2.86 -1.07
CA VAL A 107 -1.45 -2.30 -0.06
C VAL A 107 -2.58 -1.56 -0.77
N GLY A 108 -3.81 -1.85 -0.36
CA GLY A 108 -5.00 -1.29 -1.00
C GLY A 108 -6.06 -0.84 -0.01
N LEU A 109 -6.90 0.08 -0.47
CA LEU A 109 -8.08 0.55 0.22
C LEU A 109 -9.25 0.49 -0.75
N VAL A 110 -10.36 -0.09 -0.32
CA VAL A 110 -11.63 -0.05 -1.05
C VAL A 110 -12.67 0.58 -0.15
N VAL A 111 -13.40 1.57 -0.65
CA VAL A 111 -14.41 2.28 0.12
C VAL A 111 -15.78 2.17 -0.54
N GLU A 112 -16.80 1.85 0.25
CA GLU A 112 -18.21 1.88 -0.15
C GLU A 112 -18.98 2.61 0.96
N GLU A 113 -19.44 3.81 0.71
CA GLU A 113 -20.07 4.68 1.71
C GLU A 113 -19.15 4.89 2.93
N CYS A 114 -19.52 4.38 4.11
CA CYS A 114 -18.69 4.45 5.32
C CYS A 114 -17.85 3.19 5.55
N ARG A 115 -18.07 2.11 4.78
CA ARG A 115 -17.27 0.88 4.91
C ARG A 115 -15.97 0.98 4.14
N VAL A 116 -14.91 0.54 4.78
CA VAL A 116 -13.56 0.58 4.25
C VAL A 116 -12.93 -0.78 4.42
N TRP A 117 -12.46 -1.37 3.32
CA TRP A 117 -11.66 -2.60 3.35
C TRP A 117 -10.21 -2.28 3.09
N VAL A 118 -9.35 -2.79 3.95
CA VAL A 118 -7.89 -2.69 3.82
C VAL A 118 -7.37 -4.02 3.30
N LEU A 119 -6.55 -3.96 2.26
CA LEU A 119 -5.93 -5.10 1.60
C LEU A 119 -4.43 -5.03 1.83
N ASN A 120 -3.78 -6.16 2.19
CA ASN A 120 -2.34 -6.17 2.37
C ASN A 120 -1.67 -7.47 1.92
N VAL A 121 -0.61 -7.33 1.14
CA VAL A 121 0.40 -8.36 0.82
C VAL A 121 1.78 -7.69 0.80
N GLY A 122 2.64 -7.98 1.76
CA GLY A 122 3.98 -7.40 1.85
C GLY A 122 4.16 -6.47 3.04
N ASP A 123 5.11 -5.55 2.92
CA ASP A 123 5.51 -4.59 3.95
C ASP A 123 5.23 -3.11 3.59
N SER A 124 4.51 -2.87 2.48
CA SER A 124 3.83 -1.61 2.23
C SER A 124 2.68 -1.45 3.24
N ARG A 125 2.42 -0.23 3.68
CA ARG A 125 1.57 0.01 4.84
C ARG A 125 0.36 0.87 4.54
N CYS A 126 -0.75 0.60 5.27
CA CYS A 126 -1.90 1.47 5.39
C CYS A 126 -1.96 2.04 6.81
N TYR A 127 -2.15 3.35 6.90
CA TYR A 127 -2.36 4.08 8.14
C TYR A 127 -3.69 4.83 8.12
N ARG A 128 -4.23 5.10 9.30
CA ARG A 128 -5.35 6.03 9.52
C ARG A 128 -4.92 7.12 10.49
N LEU A 129 -5.12 8.38 10.10
CA LEU A 129 -5.08 9.51 11.01
C LEU A 129 -6.52 9.88 11.38
N ARG A 130 -6.88 9.71 12.66
CA ARG A 130 -8.17 10.10 13.24
C ARG A 130 -7.92 10.89 14.52
N ASN A 131 -8.57 12.03 14.67
CA ASN A 131 -8.39 12.89 15.85
C ASN A 131 -6.91 13.23 16.13
N ARG A 132 -6.11 13.46 15.08
CA ARG A 132 -4.66 13.75 15.12
C ARG A 132 -3.81 12.58 15.65
N HIS A 133 -4.34 11.40 15.75
CA HIS A 133 -3.62 10.19 16.13
C HIS A 133 -3.44 9.28 14.92
N LEU A 134 -2.19 8.91 14.64
CA LEU A 134 -1.82 8.01 13.55
C LEU A 134 -1.79 6.56 14.05
N GLU A 135 -2.50 5.70 13.35
CA GLU A 135 -2.56 4.27 13.62
C GLU A 135 -2.14 3.48 12.38
N GLN A 136 -1.17 2.60 12.49
CA GLN A 136 -0.88 1.63 11.44
C GLN A 136 -1.96 0.54 11.45
N LEU A 137 -2.66 0.39 10.33
CA LEU A 137 -3.75 -0.57 10.17
C LEU A 137 -3.24 -1.94 9.70
N THR A 138 -2.24 -1.97 8.84
CA THR A 138 -1.66 -3.21 8.30
C THR A 138 -0.57 -3.77 9.20
N GLN A 139 -0.33 -5.08 9.07
CA GLN A 139 0.82 -5.74 9.68
C GLN A 139 1.80 -6.16 8.57
N ASP A 140 3.07 -5.80 8.71
CA ASP A 140 4.07 -6.10 7.70
C ASP A 140 4.30 -7.61 7.56
N HIS A 141 4.28 -8.12 6.34
CA HIS A 141 4.70 -9.48 6.04
C HIS A 141 6.22 -9.53 5.84
N SER A 142 6.95 -9.32 6.92
CA SER A 142 8.41 -9.35 6.94
C SER A 142 8.92 -10.33 7.99
N LEU A 143 10.13 -10.85 7.74
CA LEU A 143 10.75 -11.81 8.66
C LEU A 143 10.93 -11.23 10.06
N VAL A 144 11.32 -9.96 10.15
CA VAL A 144 11.55 -9.30 11.45
C VAL A 144 10.24 -9.08 12.20
N GLU A 145 9.15 -8.71 11.53
CA GLU A 145 7.84 -8.53 12.17
C GLU A 145 7.28 -9.87 12.67
N GLU A 146 7.49 -10.96 11.95
CA GLU A 146 7.16 -12.31 12.43
C GLU A 146 7.93 -12.66 13.70
N GLN A 147 9.24 -12.34 13.76
CA GLN A 147 10.04 -12.59 14.97
C GLN A 147 9.62 -11.72 16.16
N VAL A 148 9.21 -10.45 15.91
CA VAL A 148 8.65 -9.59 16.95
C VAL A 148 7.34 -10.16 17.47
N ARG A 149 6.44 -10.58 16.59
CA ARG A 149 5.12 -11.13 16.93
C ARG A 149 5.20 -12.37 17.81
N ILE A 150 6.17 -13.26 17.55
CA ILE A 150 6.38 -14.48 18.37
C ILE A 150 7.30 -14.23 19.59
N GLY A 151 7.65 -12.98 19.88
CA GLY A 151 8.45 -12.58 21.05
C GLY A 151 9.92 -12.95 20.98
N ARG A 152 10.46 -13.30 19.81
CA ARG A 152 11.88 -13.64 19.61
C ARG A 152 12.77 -12.44 19.33
N MET A 153 12.16 -11.29 19.04
CA MET A 153 12.87 -10.04 18.73
C MET A 153 12.10 -8.85 19.31
N THR A 154 12.80 -7.83 19.79
CA THR A 154 12.16 -6.56 20.15
C THR A 154 11.96 -5.70 18.91
N ARG A 155 10.99 -4.75 18.93
CA ARG A 155 10.83 -3.78 17.84
C ARG A 155 12.12 -2.98 17.59
N SER A 156 12.86 -2.63 18.65
CA SER A 156 14.15 -1.94 18.52
C SER A 156 15.21 -2.77 17.79
N ASP A 157 15.26 -4.08 18.02
CA ASP A 157 16.18 -4.98 17.35
C ASP A 157 15.78 -5.21 15.88
N ALA A 158 14.46 -5.31 15.62
CA ALA A 158 13.93 -5.44 14.27
C ALA A 158 14.37 -4.29 13.35
N LEU A 159 14.28 -3.05 13.83
CA LEU A 159 14.72 -1.85 13.09
C LEU A 159 16.21 -1.85 12.72
N ARG A 160 17.05 -2.53 13.52
CA ARG A 160 18.50 -2.63 13.31
C ARG A 160 18.93 -3.91 12.60
N SER A 161 18.01 -4.84 12.39
CA SER A 161 18.29 -6.15 11.80
C SER A 161 18.74 -6.00 10.34
N PRO A 162 19.79 -6.73 9.92
CA PRO A 162 20.16 -6.83 8.52
C PRO A 162 19.07 -7.52 7.67
N LEU A 163 18.16 -8.25 8.31
CA LEU A 163 17.05 -8.96 7.67
C LEU A 163 15.75 -8.13 7.62
N ARG A 164 15.79 -6.86 7.99
CA ARG A 164 14.58 -6.00 8.04
C ARG A 164 13.89 -5.83 6.68
N ASN A 165 14.62 -6.06 5.58
CA ASN A 165 14.12 -5.96 4.22
C ASN A 165 13.64 -7.30 3.65
N VAL A 166 13.63 -8.38 4.44
CA VAL A 166 13.21 -9.71 3.98
C VAL A 166 11.70 -9.82 4.16
N ILE A 167 10.98 -9.71 3.04
CA ILE A 167 9.53 -9.94 2.99
C ILE A 167 9.21 -11.44 2.91
N THR A 168 8.13 -11.83 3.58
CA THR A 168 7.67 -13.23 3.66
C THR A 168 6.49 -13.52 2.72
N ARG A 169 5.80 -12.47 2.23
CA ARG A 169 4.72 -12.57 1.24
C ARG A 169 4.83 -11.44 0.21
N ALA A 170 4.69 -11.81 -1.07
CA ALA A 170 4.63 -10.87 -2.17
C ALA A 170 3.87 -11.48 -3.35
N LEU A 171 3.23 -10.67 -4.17
CA LEU A 171 2.60 -11.08 -5.42
C LEU A 171 3.67 -11.56 -6.42
N GLY A 172 3.34 -12.59 -7.18
CA GLY A 172 4.16 -13.08 -8.29
C GLY A 172 5.34 -13.98 -7.89
N THR A 173 5.66 -14.11 -6.59
CA THR A 173 6.77 -14.94 -6.11
C THR A 173 6.40 -16.40 -5.94
N GLN A 174 5.12 -16.69 -5.70
CA GLN A 174 4.55 -18.02 -5.54
C GLN A 174 3.28 -18.17 -6.38
N LYS A 175 2.89 -19.41 -6.67
CA LYS A 175 1.69 -19.70 -7.45
C LYS A 175 0.42 -19.15 -6.81
N THR A 176 0.35 -19.14 -5.50
CA THR A 176 -0.79 -18.64 -4.71
C THR A 176 -0.29 -17.71 -3.61
N VAL A 177 -1.09 -16.73 -3.26
CA VAL A 177 -0.85 -15.82 -2.15
C VAL A 177 -2.12 -15.65 -1.32
N THR A 178 -1.97 -15.50 -0.02
CA THR A 178 -3.08 -15.19 0.88
C THR A 178 -2.93 -13.75 1.35
N PRO A 179 -3.83 -12.83 0.96
CA PRO A 179 -3.81 -11.47 1.47
C PRO A 179 -4.32 -11.41 2.91
N ASP A 180 -3.88 -10.40 3.66
CA ASP A 180 -4.63 -9.97 4.83
C ASP A 180 -5.70 -8.98 4.35
N LEU A 181 -6.93 -9.17 4.84
CA LEU A 181 -8.08 -8.37 4.46
C LEU A 181 -8.97 -8.16 5.69
N PHE A 182 -9.32 -6.91 5.97
CA PHE A 182 -10.22 -6.59 7.08
C PHE A 182 -11.05 -5.35 6.78
N GLU A 183 -12.18 -5.24 7.45
CA GLU A 183 -13.16 -4.16 7.31
C GLU A 183 -13.10 -3.23 8.52
N LEU A 184 -13.31 -1.95 8.27
CA LEU A 184 -13.51 -0.92 9.28
C LEU A 184 -14.51 0.14 8.81
N GLU A 185 -14.97 0.99 9.72
CA GLU A 185 -15.83 2.13 9.39
C GLU A 185 -15.02 3.42 9.34
N ALA A 186 -15.20 4.19 8.27
CA ALA A 186 -14.69 5.54 8.15
C ALA A 186 -15.61 6.54 8.86
N GLU A 187 -15.00 7.56 9.43
CA GLU A 187 -15.68 8.74 9.95
C GLU A 187 -15.27 9.98 9.15
N PRO A 188 -16.18 10.96 8.99
CA PRO A 188 -15.78 12.23 8.41
C PRO A 188 -14.59 12.86 9.13
N GLY A 189 -13.55 13.22 8.37
CA GLY A 189 -12.29 13.74 8.89
C GLY A 189 -11.18 12.70 8.98
N ASP A 190 -11.46 11.42 8.74
CA ASP A 190 -10.39 10.41 8.62
C ASP A 190 -9.50 10.71 7.43
N LEU A 191 -8.21 10.51 7.63
CA LEU A 191 -7.21 10.54 6.56
C LEU A 191 -6.49 9.21 6.54
N PHE A 192 -6.68 8.45 5.45
CA PHE A 192 -5.94 7.22 5.22
C PHE A 192 -4.69 7.51 4.39
N MET A 193 -3.60 6.80 4.68
CA MET A 193 -2.36 6.85 3.93
C MET A 193 -1.93 5.44 3.56
N LEU A 194 -1.78 5.20 2.26
CA LEU A 194 -1.09 4.04 1.72
C LEU A 194 0.33 4.45 1.33
N CYS A 195 1.34 3.65 1.65
CA CYS A 195 2.71 3.99 1.29
C CYS A 195 3.60 2.76 1.11
N SER A 196 4.63 2.89 0.26
CA SER A 196 5.74 1.95 0.21
C SER A 196 6.68 2.12 1.41
N ASP A 197 7.54 1.13 1.63
CA ASP A 197 8.47 1.09 2.75
C ASP A 197 9.54 2.19 2.70
N GLY A 198 9.86 2.70 1.50
CA GLY A 198 10.78 3.83 1.35
C GLY A 198 10.34 5.13 2.00
N LEU A 199 9.05 5.25 2.38
CA LEU A 199 8.59 6.34 3.24
C LEU A 199 8.89 6.03 4.72
N THR A 200 8.44 4.89 5.20
CA THR A 200 8.44 4.52 6.63
C THR A 200 9.80 4.08 7.15
N ARG A 201 10.73 3.71 6.27
CA ARG A 201 12.13 3.46 6.62
C ARG A 201 12.93 4.72 6.84
N GLU A 202 12.53 5.82 6.22
CA GLU A 202 13.24 7.11 6.30
C GLU A 202 12.68 8.02 7.39
N ILE A 203 11.38 8.01 7.63
CA ILE A 203 10.73 8.87 8.63
C ILE A 203 9.86 8.03 9.57
N SER A 204 9.90 8.37 10.87
CA SER A 204 9.13 7.66 11.90
C SER A 204 7.64 8.02 11.84
N ASP A 205 6.80 7.15 12.41
CA ASP A 205 5.35 7.36 12.51
C ASP A 205 5.02 8.69 13.20
N SER A 206 5.79 9.12 14.21
CA SER A 206 5.60 10.42 14.87
C SER A 206 5.86 11.62 13.95
N VAL A 207 6.82 11.49 13.03
CA VAL A 207 7.07 12.51 11.99
C VAL A 207 5.93 12.50 10.98
N ILE A 208 5.49 11.33 10.52
CA ILE A 208 4.35 11.19 9.62
C ILE A 208 3.11 11.83 10.23
N GLU A 209 2.79 11.50 11.48
CA GLU A 209 1.65 12.06 12.23
C GLU A 209 1.70 13.59 12.24
N SER A 210 2.85 14.16 12.59
CA SER A 210 3.02 15.61 12.65
C SER A 210 2.86 16.30 11.28
N LEU A 211 3.28 15.63 10.20
CA LEU A 211 3.14 16.15 8.84
C LEU A 211 1.69 16.09 8.34
N LEU A 212 0.97 15.03 8.67
CA LEU A 212 -0.41 14.82 8.27
C LEU A 212 -1.43 15.61 9.12
N ALA A 213 -1.08 15.95 10.36
CA ALA A 213 -1.96 16.70 11.26
C ALA A 213 -2.14 18.19 10.88
N VAL A 214 -1.51 18.65 9.80
CA VAL A 214 -1.63 20.02 9.28
C VAL A 214 -2.75 20.08 8.27
N ASP A 215 -3.61 21.08 8.38
CA ASP A 215 -4.69 21.33 7.42
C ASP A 215 -4.14 21.94 6.12
N LEU A 216 -3.90 21.09 5.15
CA LEU A 216 -3.38 21.41 3.81
C LEU A 216 -4.08 20.57 2.73
N PRO A 217 -4.05 21.01 1.46
CA PRO A 217 -4.43 20.16 0.33
C PRO A 217 -3.63 18.85 0.31
N LEU A 218 -4.25 17.75 -0.12
CA LEU A 218 -3.64 16.41 -0.09
C LEU A 218 -2.35 16.34 -0.92
N ASP A 219 -2.29 17.01 -2.07
CA ASP A 219 -1.07 17.08 -2.90
C ASP A 219 0.10 17.70 -2.13
N ASN A 220 -0.17 18.74 -1.34
CA ASN A 220 0.86 19.39 -0.50
C ASN A 220 1.31 18.47 0.63
N LEU A 221 0.41 17.68 1.22
CA LEU A 221 0.75 16.69 2.24
C LEU A 221 1.63 15.58 1.64
N CYS A 222 1.27 15.03 0.47
CA CYS A 222 2.10 14.07 -0.26
C CYS A 222 3.50 14.64 -0.53
N ALA A 223 3.59 15.87 -1.05
CA ALA A 223 4.87 16.51 -1.34
C ALA A 223 5.73 16.71 -0.09
N ARG A 224 5.13 17.02 1.06
CA ARG A 224 5.83 17.15 2.35
C ARG A 224 6.37 15.83 2.85
N LEU A 225 5.58 14.75 2.79
CA LEU A 225 5.99 13.40 3.18
C LEU A 225 7.19 12.93 2.35
N VAL A 226 7.08 12.99 1.01
CA VAL A 226 8.15 12.58 0.11
C VAL A 226 9.39 13.44 0.29
N THR A 227 9.24 14.76 0.47
CA THR A 227 10.37 15.66 0.73
C THR A 227 11.07 15.33 2.06
N ALA A 228 10.31 15.01 3.10
CA ALA A 228 10.88 14.64 4.40
C ALA A 228 11.68 13.33 4.31
N ALA A 229 11.13 12.30 3.67
CA ALA A 229 11.82 11.03 3.46
C ALA A 229 13.09 11.20 2.60
N LYS A 230 13.03 11.99 1.51
CA LYS A 230 14.22 12.32 0.70
C LYS A 230 15.29 13.07 1.49
N LYS A 231 14.92 13.96 2.40
CA LYS A 231 15.87 14.68 3.28
C LYS A 231 16.50 13.76 4.31
N ALA A 232 15.78 12.78 4.82
CA ALA A 232 16.26 11.81 5.80
C ALA A 232 17.26 10.80 5.19
N GLY A 233 17.17 10.52 3.89
CA GLY A 233 18.12 9.65 3.19
C GLY A 233 17.71 9.40 1.74
N GLY A 234 16.43 9.08 1.52
CA GLY A 234 15.87 8.74 0.22
C GLY A 234 16.56 7.53 -0.40
N GLN A 235 16.79 6.51 0.41
CA GLN A 235 17.56 5.31 0.00
C GLN A 235 16.81 4.46 -1.02
N ASP A 236 15.47 4.52 -0.98
CA ASP A 236 14.58 3.75 -1.84
C ASP A 236 13.61 4.63 -2.62
N ASN A 237 12.77 3.99 -3.47
CA ASN A 237 11.60 4.58 -4.08
C ASN A 237 10.61 4.96 -2.97
N ILE A 238 9.94 6.09 -3.09
CA ILE A 238 9.07 6.65 -2.06
C ILE A 238 7.72 6.95 -2.67
N THR A 239 6.71 6.20 -2.28
CA THR A 239 5.35 6.38 -2.77
C THR A 239 4.40 6.57 -1.60
N CYS A 240 3.53 7.57 -1.69
CA CYS A 240 2.39 7.75 -0.78
C CYS A 240 1.13 8.11 -1.56
N LEU A 241 0.01 7.57 -1.10
CA LEU A 241 -1.33 7.86 -1.58
C LEU A 241 -2.19 8.21 -0.36
N LEU A 242 -2.80 9.39 -0.37
CA LEU A 242 -3.66 9.88 0.70
C LEU A 242 -5.12 9.84 0.24
N VAL A 243 -6.00 9.39 1.13
CA VAL A 243 -7.45 9.34 0.91
C VAL A 243 -8.14 9.98 2.11
N ARG A 244 -8.85 11.08 1.90
CA ARG A 244 -9.57 11.81 2.96
C ARG A 244 -11.05 11.59 2.85
N ALA A 245 -11.67 11.22 3.98
CA ALA A 245 -13.11 11.10 4.14
C ALA A 245 -13.69 12.47 4.55
N ASP A 246 -14.33 13.17 3.62
CA ASP A 246 -14.97 14.46 3.85
C ASP A 246 -16.52 14.30 4.00
N ARG A 247 -17.19 15.32 4.54
CA ARG A 247 -18.65 15.36 4.65
C ARG A 247 -19.30 15.75 3.35
#